data_8d7e031ea7a173574fc51d4e21e5f197
#
_entry.id   8d7e031ea7a173574fc51d4e21e5f197
#
_cell.length_a   1.000
_cell.length_b   1.000
_cell.length_c   1.000
_cell.angle_alpha   90.00
_cell.angle_beta   90.00
_cell.angle_gamma   90.00
#
_symmetry.space_group_name_H-M   'P 1'
#
loop_
_entity.id
_entity.type
_entity.pdbx_description
1 polymer ?
#
loop_
_entity_poly.entity_id
_entity_poly.type
_entity_poly.pdbx_seq_one_letter_code
_entity_poly.pdbx_strand_id
1 'polypeptide(L)'
;MKSLALFLLLTLITFSFQKTAIETVNEMGLGWNLGNTFDCYGSWKTMKTPDDQITLWGNAVPTKETILAIKKYGFRTIRLPVTWMNFIDEDGKLDYEWYDRVREAVMWIVETGMYCVLNVQNDGLSGNWLSQGLVYKDKFVSLWKQIASGMRMFSHNFILESMNKVEFKSGNELDYKTLNELNQAFVDTVRATGGVNAERLLLIAGMDADLEKTCSSKFKMPTDKANNLAVSIHYYLPPQFTIESDRNPWTYIDDKGKVQKITPMTTWGTEFDYKEMTKNFERMKKYFVDKGIPVYISEVGVITEEEKDKDSIREFLYAHFSFSKSYDGIKSALWDTSTNTAGDMNYFNRETDEWYDEEIRDNFINISKKNYVNPADYFVKCNNETSSNVSSEGYIKINFENKKVNKVIFNAKIDDTQISEIGFGIGSKNSSGTWFGDPVSGEEGVKQSDGTYTYTIDVSGKDFNDYIQVQGWWGNENILINYVTVEYDEFENTIDYKAYKEAVSKKKLK
;
A
#
# COMPACT_ATOMS: atom_id res chain seq x y z
N MET A 1 62.14 -35.22 24.16
CA MET A 1 61.65 -34.11 23.34
C MET A 1 60.14 -34.38 23.05
N LYS A 2 59.28 -33.71 23.83
CA LYS A 2 57.83 -33.87 23.67
C LYS A 2 57.34 -32.74 22.80
N SER A 3 56.80 -33.08 21.60
CA SER A 3 56.20 -32.15 20.67
C SER A 3 54.84 -31.71 21.22
N LEU A 4 54.69 -30.41 21.49
CA LEU A 4 53.44 -29.79 21.92
C LEU A 4 52.72 -29.36 20.66
N ALA A 5 51.70 -30.13 20.23
CA ALA A 5 50.83 -29.75 19.14
C ALA A 5 49.80 -28.71 19.65
N LEU A 6 49.99 -27.47 19.26
CA LEU A 6 49.07 -26.37 19.53
C LEU A 6 47.88 -26.47 18.56
N PHE A 7 46.74 -26.96 19.01
CA PHE A 7 45.49 -26.88 18.28
C PHE A 7 44.97 -25.43 18.31
N LEU A 8 45.19 -24.68 17.24
CA LEU A 8 44.53 -23.40 17.04
C LEU A 8 43.06 -23.69 16.62
N LEU A 9 42.15 -23.56 17.55
CA LEU A 9 40.71 -23.54 17.28
C LEU A 9 40.40 -22.18 16.67
N LEU A 10 40.43 -22.07 15.33
CA LEU A 10 39.86 -20.93 14.62
C LEU A 10 38.34 -21.01 14.76
N THR A 11 37.80 -20.33 15.76
CA THR A 11 36.37 -19.97 15.76
C THR A 11 36.17 -18.94 14.66
N LEU A 12 35.73 -19.40 13.50
CA LEU A 12 35.13 -18.56 12.48
C LEU A 12 33.85 -17.97 13.09
N ILE A 13 33.98 -16.79 13.71
CA ILE A 13 32.81 -15.96 13.99
C ILE A 13 32.33 -15.48 12.63
N THR A 14 31.41 -16.21 12.03
CA THR A 14 30.62 -15.70 10.92
C THR A 14 29.76 -14.60 11.50
N PHE A 15 30.17 -13.34 11.35
CA PHE A 15 29.28 -12.22 11.51
C PHE A 15 28.23 -12.38 10.40
N SER A 16 27.10 -13.00 10.73
CA SER A 16 25.91 -12.89 9.92
C SER A 16 25.48 -11.42 10.03
N PHE A 17 25.80 -10.62 9.03
CA PHE A 17 25.22 -9.29 8.94
C PHE A 17 23.71 -9.48 8.88
N GLN A 18 23.01 -8.95 9.87
CA GLN A 18 21.55 -8.90 9.85
C GLN A 18 21.13 -8.13 8.61
N LYS A 19 20.25 -8.74 7.79
CA LYS A 19 19.67 -8.06 6.63
C LYS A 19 18.85 -6.87 7.09
N THR A 20 18.96 -5.77 6.36
CA THR A 20 18.09 -4.63 6.55
C THR A 20 16.64 -4.97 6.22
N ALA A 21 15.70 -4.17 6.70
CA ALA A 21 14.29 -4.32 6.36
C ALA A 21 14.04 -4.27 4.84
N ILE A 22 14.74 -3.36 4.12
CA ILE A 22 14.65 -3.24 2.66
C ILE A 22 15.16 -4.51 1.96
N GLU A 23 16.33 -5.03 2.35
CA GLU A 23 16.87 -6.26 1.77
C GLU A 23 15.92 -7.44 2.02
N THR A 24 15.34 -7.55 3.22
CA THR A 24 14.40 -8.62 3.55
C THR A 24 13.14 -8.53 2.69
N VAL A 25 12.53 -7.34 2.59
CA VAL A 25 11.33 -7.15 1.75
C VAL A 25 11.65 -7.43 0.28
N ASN A 26 12.82 -7.05 -0.22
CA ASN A 26 13.22 -7.38 -1.59
C ASN A 26 13.32 -8.89 -1.84
N GLU A 27 13.84 -9.64 -0.87
CA GLU A 27 13.93 -11.11 -0.96
C GLU A 27 12.57 -11.80 -0.81
N MET A 28 11.59 -11.18 -0.13
CA MET A 28 10.22 -11.69 -0.07
C MET A 28 9.60 -11.84 -1.45
N GLY A 29 10.02 -11.01 -2.42
CA GLY A 29 9.67 -11.16 -3.84
C GLY A 29 8.16 -11.20 -4.10
N LEU A 30 7.73 -12.12 -4.99
CA LEU A 30 6.31 -12.34 -5.25
C LEU A 30 5.65 -13.05 -4.06
N GLY A 31 4.58 -12.46 -3.55
CA GLY A 31 3.78 -13.00 -2.46
C GLY A 31 2.42 -13.54 -2.93
N TRP A 32 1.88 -14.48 -2.18
CA TRP A 32 0.55 -15.06 -2.38
C TRP A 32 -0.15 -15.22 -1.03
N ASN A 33 -1.44 -14.91 -0.96
CA ASN A 33 -2.24 -15.09 0.25
C ASN A 33 -2.97 -16.45 0.21
N LEU A 34 -2.89 -17.22 1.29
CA LEU A 34 -3.75 -18.37 1.54
C LEU A 34 -5.08 -17.85 2.14
N GLY A 35 -5.82 -17.05 1.35
CA GLY A 35 -7.05 -16.41 1.78
C GLY A 35 -8.24 -17.36 1.87
N ASN A 36 -9.30 -16.98 2.58
CA ASN A 36 -10.52 -17.75 2.79
C ASN A 36 -10.26 -19.16 3.38
N THR A 37 -9.29 -19.26 4.28
CA THR A 37 -8.96 -20.51 5.02
C THR A 37 -8.81 -20.24 6.50
N PHE A 38 -7.61 -19.96 6.99
CA PHE A 38 -7.38 -19.65 8.41
C PHE A 38 -8.02 -18.32 8.85
N ASP A 39 -8.37 -17.47 7.93
CA ASP A 39 -9.05 -16.20 8.13
C ASP A 39 -10.58 -16.29 8.18
N CYS A 40 -11.17 -17.45 7.91
CA CYS A 40 -12.62 -17.61 7.93
C CYS A 40 -13.22 -17.29 9.31
N TYR A 41 -14.40 -16.70 9.30
CA TYR A 41 -15.21 -16.45 10.51
C TYR A 41 -16.70 -16.39 10.13
N GLY A 42 -17.57 -16.59 11.15
CA GLY A 42 -19.01 -16.47 10.95
C GLY A 42 -19.75 -16.78 12.24
N SER A 43 -20.72 -15.95 12.59
CA SER A 43 -21.55 -16.11 13.80
C SER A 43 -22.62 -17.22 13.68
N TRP A 44 -22.84 -17.72 12.46
CA TRP A 44 -23.86 -18.75 12.16
C TRP A 44 -23.40 -20.18 12.45
N LYS A 45 -22.11 -20.40 12.69
CA LYS A 45 -21.55 -21.71 13.00
C LYS A 45 -20.62 -21.60 14.21
N THR A 46 -20.82 -22.49 15.18
CA THR A 46 -19.87 -22.64 16.28
C THR A 46 -18.68 -23.47 15.80
N MET A 47 -17.48 -22.91 15.88
CA MET A 47 -16.23 -23.61 15.57
C MET A 47 -15.88 -24.52 16.74
N LYS A 48 -15.79 -25.81 16.48
CA LYS A 48 -15.41 -26.83 17.49
C LYS A 48 -14.01 -27.36 17.27
N THR A 49 -13.56 -27.36 16.02
CA THR A 49 -12.25 -27.81 15.60
C THR A 49 -11.60 -26.79 14.68
N PRO A 50 -10.27 -26.80 14.53
CA PRO A 50 -9.58 -25.96 13.53
C PRO A 50 -10.16 -26.08 12.12
N ASP A 51 -10.50 -27.30 11.69
CA ASP A 51 -11.01 -27.55 10.34
C ASP A 51 -12.42 -26.95 10.12
N ASP A 52 -13.23 -26.78 11.19
CA ASP A 52 -14.50 -26.08 11.09
C ASP A 52 -14.33 -24.63 10.62
N GLN A 53 -13.25 -23.96 11.03
CA GLN A 53 -12.93 -22.60 10.57
C GLN A 53 -12.31 -22.63 9.18
N ILE A 54 -11.32 -23.49 8.97
CA ILE A 54 -10.55 -23.55 7.71
C ILE A 54 -11.47 -23.80 6.50
N THR A 55 -12.50 -24.65 6.68
CA THR A 55 -13.41 -25.02 5.59
C THR A 55 -14.71 -24.21 5.54
N LEU A 56 -14.86 -23.22 6.43
CA LEU A 56 -16.14 -22.50 6.62
C LEU A 56 -16.64 -21.83 5.34
N TRP A 57 -15.75 -21.26 4.54
CA TRP A 57 -16.07 -20.55 3.31
C TRP A 57 -15.88 -21.40 2.04
N GLY A 58 -15.82 -22.73 2.19
CA GLY A 58 -15.87 -23.67 1.08
C GLY A 58 -14.53 -24.15 0.54
N ASN A 59 -13.41 -23.70 1.10
CA ASN A 59 -12.10 -24.25 0.73
C ASN A 59 -11.84 -25.60 1.38
N ALA A 60 -11.05 -26.44 0.70
CA ALA A 60 -10.48 -27.63 1.29
C ALA A 60 -9.41 -27.29 2.35
N VAL A 61 -9.17 -28.20 3.26
CA VAL A 61 -8.06 -28.09 4.22
C VAL A 61 -6.74 -28.03 3.43
N PRO A 62 -5.92 -26.97 3.60
CA PRO A 62 -4.68 -26.84 2.84
C PRO A 62 -3.67 -27.91 3.25
N THR A 63 -2.83 -28.31 2.30
CA THR A 63 -1.77 -29.30 2.47
C THR A 63 -0.39 -28.70 2.20
N LYS A 64 0.66 -29.43 2.54
CA LYS A 64 2.04 -29.03 2.20
C LYS A 64 2.25 -29.04 0.68
N GLU A 65 1.55 -29.88 -0.05
CA GLU A 65 1.59 -29.97 -1.51
C GLU A 65 1.11 -28.67 -2.15
N THR A 66 0.01 -28.09 -1.67
CA THR A 66 -0.49 -26.78 -2.11
C THR A 66 0.59 -25.68 -1.94
N ILE A 67 1.31 -25.68 -0.81
CA ILE A 67 2.42 -24.75 -0.55
C ILE A 67 3.55 -24.93 -1.57
N LEU A 68 3.90 -26.20 -1.88
CA LEU A 68 4.94 -26.53 -2.87
C LEU A 68 4.51 -26.17 -4.29
N ALA A 69 3.23 -26.31 -4.62
CA ALA A 69 2.69 -25.90 -5.91
C ALA A 69 2.83 -24.39 -6.12
N ILE A 70 2.47 -23.58 -5.15
CA ILE A 70 2.65 -22.11 -5.21
C ILE A 70 4.12 -21.73 -5.38
N LYS A 71 5.03 -22.37 -4.65
CA LYS A 71 6.48 -22.15 -4.81
C LYS A 71 6.97 -22.45 -6.23
N LYS A 72 6.46 -23.51 -6.86
CA LYS A 72 6.81 -23.90 -8.24
C LYS A 72 6.54 -22.80 -9.27
N TYR A 73 5.51 -21.98 -9.03
CA TYR A 73 5.16 -20.85 -9.90
C TYR A 73 5.97 -19.58 -9.64
N GLY A 74 6.98 -19.65 -8.76
CA GLY A 74 7.94 -18.57 -8.56
C GLY A 74 7.62 -17.63 -7.39
N PHE A 75 6.59 -17.92 -6.61
CA PHE A 75 6.30 -17.20 -5.39
C PHE A 75 7.35 -17.51 -4.31
N ARG A 76 7.68 -16.49 -3.53
CA ARG A 76 8.68 -16.58 -2.47
C ARG A 76 8.12 -16.31 -1.08
N THR A 77 6.91 -15.77 -1.02
CA THR A 77 6.21 -15.46 0.22
C THR A 77 4.80 -16.01 0.19
N ILE A 78 4.40 -16.64 1.28
CA ILE A 78 2.99 -16.91 1.56
C ILE A 78 2.59 -16.06 2.76
N ARG A 79 1.59 -15.19 2.56
CA ARG A 79 0.89 -14.58 3.67
C ARG A 79 -0.20 -15.54 4.13
N LEU A 80 -0.18 -15.85 5.40
CA LEU A 80 -1.13 -16.71 6.10
C LEU A 80 -2.03 -15.83 6.96
N PRO A 81 -3.15 -15.34 6.42
CA PRO A 81 -4.10 -14.55 7.19
C PRO A 81 -4.83 -15.46 8.19
N VAL A 82 -4.89 -15.03 9.46
CA VAL A 82 -5.50 -15.84 10.53
C VAL A 82 -6.46 -15.00 11.36
N THR A 83 -7.69 -15.50 11.50
CA THR A 83 -8.69 -14.98 12.42
C THR A 83 -8.64 -15.78 13.72
N TRP A 84 -8.47 -15.09 14.84
CA TRP A 84 -8.24 -15.71 16.15
C TRP A 84 -9.48 -15.71 17.04
N MET A 85 -10.47 -14.85 16.80
CA MET A 85 -11.58 -14.56 17.69
C MET A 85 -12.43 -15.79 18.05
N ASN A 86 -12.46 -16.83 17.21
CA ASN A 86 -13.21 -18.06 17.49
C ASN A 86 -12.48 -18.99 18.48
N PHE A 87 -11.19 -18.77 18.69
CA PHE A 87 -10.27 -19.64 19.44
C PHE A 87 -9.44 -18.85 20.48
N ILE A 88 -9.94 -17.71 20.91
CA ILE A 88 -9.34 -16.88 21.96
C ILE A 88 -10.44 -16.51 22.96
N ASP A 89 -10.22 -16.75 24.25
CA ASP A 89 -11.16 -16.37 25.28
C ASP A 89 -11.14 -14.86 25.63
N GLU A 90 -11.97 -14.46 26.58
CA GLU A 90 -12.07 -13.05 26.98
C GLU A 90 -10.78 -12.52 27.62
N ASP A 91 -10.01 -13.38 28.30
CA ASP A 91 -8.72 -13.05 28.91
C ASP A 91 -7.55 -13.07 27.91
N GLY A 92 -7.84 -13.38 26.65
CA GLY A 92 -6.83 -13.43 25.59
C GLY A 92 -6.00 -14.71 25.59
N LYS A 93 -6.50 -15.82 26.20
CA LYS A 93 -5.84 -17.11 26.14
C LYS A 93 -6.26 -17.85 24.88
N LEU A 94 -5.25 -18.31 24.12
CA LEU A 94 -5.44 -19.07 22.88
C LEU A 94 -5.83 -20.53 23.17
N ASP A 95 -6.72 -21.03 22.33
CA ASP A 95 -6.93 -22.47 22.19
C ASP A 95 -5.67 -23.14 21.61
N TYR A 96 -5.26 -24.24 22.23
CA TYR A 96 -4.00 -24.89 21.87
C TYR A 96 -4.11 -25.62 20.52
N GLU A 97 -5.24 -26.25 20.20
CA GLU A 97 -5.42 -26.99 18.96
C GLU A 97 -5.38 -26.04 17.75
N TRP A 98 -6.04 -24.88 17.87
CA TRP A 98 -5.98 -23.84 16.85
C TRP A 98 -4.56 -23.30 16.67
N TYR A 99 -3.90 -22.97 17.78
CA TYR A 99 -2.53 -22.47 17.73
C TYR A 99 -1.57 -23.46 17.06
N ASP A 100 -1.65 -24.76 17.41
CA ASP A 100 -0.77 -25.79 16.86
C ASP A 100 -1.06 -26.02 15.37
N ARG A 101 -2.33 -25.94 14.95
CA ARG A 101 -2.71 -26.03 13.54
C ARG A 101 -2.15 -24.87 12.70
N VAL A 102 -2.22 -23.62 13.22
CA VAL A 102 -1.61 -22.45 12.58
C VAL A 102 -0.08 -22.61 12.53
N ARG A 103 0.52 -23.05 13.62
CA ARG A 103 1.97 -23.28 13.72
C ARG A 103 2.45 -24.34 12.72
N GLU A 104 1.68 -25.38 12.50
CA GLU A 104 1.95 -26.40 11.49
C GLU A 104 1.99 -25.81 10.08
N ALA A 105 1.01 -24.98 9.71
CA ALA A 105 0.99 -24.30 8.42
C ALA A 105 2.19 -23.38 8.24
N VAL A 106 2.54 -22.60 9.27
CA VAL A 106 3.78 -21.77 9.27
C VAL A 106 5.01 -22.64 9.04
N MET A 107 5.09 -23.78 9.70
CA MET A 107 6.22 -24.72 9.56
C MET A 107 6.35 -25.24 8.12
N TRP A 108 5.25 -25.66 7.50
CA TRP A 108 5.26 -26.10 6.10
C TRP A 108 5.83 -25.03 5.17
N ILE A 109 5.40 -23.75 5.34
CA ILE A 109 5.87 -22.64 4.50
C ILE A 109 7.37 -22.42 4.70
N VAL A 110 7.81 -22.26 5.95
CA VAL A 110 9.20 -21.92 6.29
C VAL A 110 10.18 -23.04 5.91
N GLU A 111 9.79 -24.31 6.06
CA GLU A 111 10.60 -25.47 5.64
C GLU A 111 10.88 -25.49 4.13
N THR A 112 10.02 -24.90 3.31
CA THR A 112 10.27 -24.77 1.88
C THR A 112 11.34 -23.74 1.55
N GLY A 113 11.77 -22.91 2.53
CA GLY A 113 12.64 -21.77 2.35
C GLY A 113 11.91 -20.51 1.86
N MET A 114 10.58 -20.53 1.77
CA MET A 114 9.77 -19.33 1.51
C MET A 114 9.61 -18.48 2.77
N TYR A 115 9.23 -17.24 2.59
CA TYR A 115 8.79 -16.37 3.66
C TYR A 115 7.34 -16.68 4.04
N CYS A 116 7.04 -16.65 5.33
CA CYS A 116 5.69 -16.77 5.87
C CYS A 116 5.35 -15.48 6.62
N VAL A 117 4.27 -14.81 6.24
CA VAL A 117 3.73 -13.65 6.96
C VAL A 117 2.47 -14.08 7.70
N LEU A 118 2.47 -13.98 9.02
CA LEU A 118 1.33 -14.32 9.89
C LEU A 118 0.78 -13.06 10.53
N ASN A 119 -0.56 -12.93 10.59
CA ASN A 119 -1.22 -11.75 11.13
C ASN A 119 -2.42 -12.06 12.05
N VAL A 120 -3.11 -11.00 12.45
CA VAL A 120 -4.45 -10.98 13.04
C VAL A 120 -5.40 -10.40 11.99
N GLN A 121 -6.21 -11.27 11.34
CA GLN A 121 -6.92 -10.90 10.10
C GLN A 121 -8.27 -10.22 10.37
N ASN A 122 -9.34 -10.96 10.61
CA ASN A 122 -10.70 -10.42 10.67
C ASN A 122 -11.16 -10.01 12.08
N ASP A 123 -10.31 -10.13 13.07
CA ASP A 123 -10.55 -9.71 14.44
C ASP A 123 -10.78 -8.19 14.56
N GLY A 124 -10.30 -7.42 13.57
CA GLY A 124 -10.42 -5.97 13.50
C GLY A 124 -11.58 -5.44 12.65
N LEU A 125 -12.36 -6.30 12.00
CA LEU A 125 -13.52 -5.86 11.23
C LEU A 125 -14.61 -5.29 12.14
N SER A 126 -15.47 -4.43 11.58
CA SER A 126 -16.52 -3.73 12.29
C SER A 126 -17.39 -4.68 13.13
N GLY A 127 -17.48 -4.38 14.42
CA GLY A 127 -18.20 -5.20 15.40
C GLY A 127 -17.37 -6.30 16.08
N ASN A 128 -16.20 -6.67 15.54
CA ASN A 128 -15.31 -7.63 16.18
C ASN A 128 -14.48 -6.97 17.29
N TRP A 129 -13.87 -7.77 18.15
CA TRP A 129 -13.26 -7.28 19.39
C TRP A 129 -12.19 -6.23 19.19
N LEU A 130 -11.28 -6.41 18.22
CA LEU A 130 -10.17 -5.49 18.00
C LEU A 130 -10.62 -4.15 17.40
N SER A 131 -11.76 -4.09 16.70
CA SER A 131 -12.34 -2.84 16.20
C SER A 131 -12.73 -1.85 17.29
N GLN A 132 -12.85 -2.32 18.54
CA GLN A 132 -13.12 -1.50 19.71
C GLN A 132 -11.86 -0.82 20.26
N GLY A 133 -10.71 -1.07 19.64
CA GLY A 133 -9.46 -0.36 19.88
C GLY A 133 -8.83 -0.67 21.24
N LEU A 134 -8.39 0.37 21.95
CA LEU A 134 -7.59 0.25 23.18
C LEU A 134 -8.30 -0.44 24.34
N VAL A 135 -9.63 -0.58 24.31
CA VAL A 135 -10.38 -1.35 25.32
C VAL A 135 -9.88 -2.81 25.38
N TYR A 136 -9.44 -3.36 24.24
CA TYR A 136 -8.92 -4.72 24.15
C TYR A 136 -7.41 -4.78 23.99
N LYS A 137 -6.67 -3.73 24.34
CA LYS A 137 -5.21 -3.71 24.23
C LYS A 137 -4.55 -4.86 24.98
N ASP A 138 -5.00 -5.17 26.20
CA ASP A 138 -4.42 -6.25 27.00
C ASP A 138 -4.67 -7.64 26.36
N LYS A 139 -5.84 -7.85 25.77
CA LYS A 139 -6.16 -9.04 25.00
C LYS A 139 -5.26 -9.16 23.76
N PHE A 140 -5.05 -8.05 23.03
CA PHE A 140 -4.16 -7.98 21.88
C PHE A 140 -2.71 -8.29 22.25
N VAL A 141 -2.21 -7.75 23.35
CA VAL A 141 -0.87 -8.03 23.90
C VAL A 141 -0.76 -9.49 24.34
N SER A 142 -1.77 -10.04 25.03
CA SER A 142 -1.80 -11.45 25.42
C SER A 142 -1.74 -12.38 24.22
N LEU A 143 -2.54 -12.11 23.18
CA LEU A 143 -2.53 -12.86 21.91
C LEU A 143 -1.13 -12.88 21.29
N TRP A 144 -0.55 -11.69 21.06
CA TRP A 144 0.77 -11.60 20.42
C TRP A 144 1.89 -12.19 21.26
N LYS A 145 1.82 -12.09 22.59
CA LYS A 145 2.79 -12.72 23.49
C LYS A 145 2.80 -14.23 23.33
N GLN A 146 1.63 -14.87 23.22
CA GLN A 146 1.52 -16.31 23.05
C GLN A 146 2.02 -16.75 21.67
N ILE A 147 1.57 -16.10 20.59
CA ILE A 147 2.01 -16.37 19.22
C ILE A 147 3.53 -16.23 19.13
N ALA A 148 4.06 -15.08 19.51
CA ALA A 148 5.47 -14.76 19.37
C ALA A 148 6.36 -15.65 20.24
N SER A 149 5.98 -15.95 21.48
CA SER A 149 6.75 -16.81 22.38
C SER A 149 6.89 -18.22 21.84
N GLY A 150 5.80 -18.81 21.38
CA GLY A 150 5.81 -20.19 20.87
C GLY A 150 6.51 -20.34 19.53
N MET A 151 6.62 -19.26 18.74
CA MET A 151 7.23 -19.28 17.41
C MET A 151 8.57 -18.52 17.35
N ARG A 152 9.14 -18.12 18.49
CA ARG A 152 10.36 -17.29 18.56
C ARG A 152 11.61 -17.91 17.93
N MET A 153 11.61 -19.22 17.73
CA MET A 153 12.75 -19.96 17.17
C MET A 153 12.65 -20.22 15.67
N PHE A 154 11.53 -19.88 15.03
CA PHE A 154 11.46 -19.92 13.57
C PHE A 154 12.47 -18.95 12.97
N SER A 155 13.03 -19.32 11.81
CA SER A 155 14.02 -18.50 11.09
C SER A 155 13.52 -17.10 10.76
N HIS A 156 14.41 -16.24 10.27
CA HIS A 156 14.06 -14.89 9.79
C HIS A 156 13.09 -14.89 8.61
N ASN A 157 12.81 -16.03 7.98
CA ASN A 157 11.79 -16.16 6.95
C ASN A 157 10.36 -16.18 7.52
N PHE A 158 10.20 -16.33 8.83
CA PHE A 158 8.91 -16.13 9.50
C PHE A 158 8.77 -14.67 9.93
N ILE A 159 7.75 -14.01 9.46
CA ILE A 159 7.47 -12.59 9.63
C ILE A 159 6.12 -12.44 10.33
N LEU A 160 6.00 -11.48 11.23
CA LEU A 160 4.76 -11.15 11.92
C LEU A 160 4.23 -9.80 11.44
N GLU A 161 2.94 -9.75 11.11
CA GLU A 161 2.21 -8.55 10.75
C GLU A 161 1.24 -8.19 11.87
N SER A 162 1.30 -6.97 12.37
CA SER A 162 0.62 -6.57 13.61
C SER A 162 -0.88 -6.85 13.63
N MET A 163 -1.55 -6.53 12.55
CA MET A 163 -2.97 -6.75 12.30
C MET A 163 -3.27 -6.52 10.82
N ASN A 164 -4.45 -6.94 10.40
CA ASN A 164 -5.00 -6.58 9.10
C ASN A 164 -5.64 -5.18 9.16
N LYS A 165 -6.48 -4.85 8.20
CA LYS A 165 -7.36 -3.70 8.20
C LYS A 165 -8.22 -3.70 9.47
N VAL A 166 -8.09 -2.67 10.33
CA VAL A 166 -8.93 -2.51 11.52
C VAL A 166 -9.92 -1.38 11.29
N GLU A 167 -11.21 -1.70 11.38
CA GLU A 167 -12.29 -0.76 11.18
C GLU A 167 -12.71 -0.13 12.52
N PHE A 168 -11.97 0.89 12.95
CA PHE A 168 -12.32 1.65 14.14
C PHE A 168 -13.61 2.46 13.95
N LYS A 169 -14.31 2.74 15.04
CA LYS A 169 -15.65 3.34 14.97
C LYS A 169 -15.66 4.86 14.77
N SER A 170 -14.58 5.56 15.09
CA SER A 170 -14.61 7.03 15.15
C SER A 170 -14.31 7.72 13.83
N GLY A 171 -13.56 7.10 12.93
CA GLY A 171 -13.21 7.64 11.61
C GLY A 171 -12.39 8.94 11.63
N ASN A 172 -11.71 9.25 12.73
CA ASN A 172 -11.04 10.52 12.98
C ASN A 172 -9.61 10.36 13.55
N GLU A 173 -9.05 11.42 14.09
CA GLU A 173 -7.69 11.41 14.67
C GLU A 173 -7.49 10.42 15.81
N LEU A 174 -8.55 10.07 16.54
CA LEU A 174 -8.49 9.09 17.63
C LEU A 174 -8.14 7.71 17.08
N ASP A 175 -8.59 7.37 15.88
CA ASP A 175 -8.29 6.08 15.25
C ASP A 175 -6.79 5.96 14.93
N TYR A 176 -6.16 7.02 14.42
CA TYR A 176 -4.70 7.05 14.24
C TYR A 176 -3.94 6.85 15.55
N LYS A 177 -4.37 7.54 16.61
CA LYS A 177 -3.76 7.37 17.93
C LYS A 177 -3.89 5.93 18.41
N THR A 178 -5.07 5.35 18.28
CA THR A 178 -5.37 3.97 18.66
C THR A 178 -4.50 2.99 17.86
N LEU A 179 -4.46 3.11 16.54
CA LEU A 179 -3.63 2.27 15.68
C LEU A 179 -2.15 2.36 16.04
N ASN A 180 -1.62 3.59 16.18
CA ASN A 180 -0.22 3.82 16.51
C ASN A 180 0.15 3.18 17.85
N GLU A 181 -0.74 3.25 18.85
CA GLU A 181 -0.52 2.65 20.18
C GLU A 181 -0.59 1.12 20.14
N LEU A 182 -1.52 0.53 19.37
CA LEU A 182 -1.58 -0.92 19.18
C LEU A 182 -0.35 -1.43 18.41
N ASN A 183 0.07 -0.74 17.36
CA ASN A 183 1.28 -1.08 16.62
C ASN A 183 2.54 -1.03 17.51
N GLN A 184 2.67 -0.03 18.38
CA GLN A 184 3.77 0.02 19.34
C GLN A 184 3.70 -1.13 20.34
N ALA A 185 2.51 -1.43 20.87
CA ALA A 185 2.32 -2.54 21.79
C ALA A 185 2.67 -3.90 21.15
N PHE A 186 2.37 -4.08 19.88
CA PHE A 186 2.78 -5.26 19.10
C PHE A 186 4.30 -5.39 19.04
N VAL A 187 5.00 -4.33 18.61
CA VAL A 187 6.46 -4.34 18.49
C VAL A 187 7.12 -4.67 19.85
N ASP A 188 6.72 -3.96 20.91
CA ASP A 188 7.27 -4.16 22.26
C ASP A 188 7.04 -5.59 22.72
N THR A 189 5.84 -6.13 22.51
CA THR A 189 5.48 -7.49 22.92
C THR A 189 6.29 -8.52 22.18
N VAL A 190 6.39 -8.43 20.85
CA VAL A 190 7.13 -9.40 20.04
C VAL A 190 8.61 -9.37 20.39
N ARG A 191 9.23 -8.18 20.45
CA ARG A 191 10.66 -8.00 20.79
C ARG A 191 11.00 -8.57 22.18
N ALA A 192 10.11 -8.38 23.15
CA ALA A 192 10.29 -8.88 24.51
C ALA A 192 10.34 -10.43 24.63
N THR A 193 9.81 -11.16 23.64
CA THR A 193 9.86 -12.63 23.64
C THR A 193 11.25 -13.19 23.32
N GLY A 194 12.16 -12.38 22.79
CA GLY A 194 13.55 -12.76 22.53
C GLY A 194 13.70 -13.79 21.39
N GLY A 195 14.84 -14.49 21.38
CA GLY A 195 15.18 -15.38 20.26
C GLY A 195 15.26 -14.62 18.94
N VAL A 196 14.84 -15.23 17.83
CA VAL A 196 14.82 -14.58 16.52
C VAL A 196 13.86 -13.38 16.47
N ASN A 197 12.86 -13.33 17.35
CA ASN A 197 11.93 -12.21 17.44
C ASN A 197 12.60 -10.89 17.88
N ALA A 198 13.76 -10.95 18.51
CA ALA A 198 14.51 -9.74 18.88
C ALA A 198 14.90 -8.90 17.66
N GLU A 199 15.05 -9.54 16.50
CA GLU A 199 15.61 -8.91 15.30
C GLU A 199 14.79 -9.14 14.02
N ARG A 200 13.79 -10.09 14.02
CA ARG A 200 13.01 -10.40 12.81
C ARG A 200 12.30 -9.17 12.25
N LEU A 201 12.12 -9.13 10.93
CA LEU A 201 11.27 -8.13 10.30
C LEU A 201 9.84 -8.22 10.86
N LEU A 202 9.26 -7.07 11.20
CA LEU A 202 7.85 -6.94 11.59
C LEU A 202 7.15 -6.01 10.60
N LEU A 203 5.94 -6.40 10.20
CA LEU A 203 5.09 -5.59 9.35
C LEU A 203 4.09 -4.82 10.22
N ILE A 204 4.03 -3.52 10.00
CA ILE A 204 3.22 -2.57 10.75
C ILE A 204 2.00 -2.18 9.92
N ALA A 205 0.83 -2.52 10.40
CA ALA A 205 -0.41 -2.20 9.69
C ALA A 205 -0.61 -0.70 9.51
N GLY A 206 -0.85 -0.28 8.28
CA GLY A 206 -1.24 1.07 7.94
C GLY A 206 -2.69 1.36 8.34
N MET A 207 -3.08 2.63 8.32
CA MET A 207 -4.44 3.05 8.66
C MET A 207 -5.44 2.51 7.63
N ASP A 208 -6.39 1.68 8.09
CA ASP A 208 -7.34 0.94 7.25
C ASP A 208 -6.68 0.10 6.14
N ALA A 209 -5.38 -0.19 6.26
CA ALA A 209 -4.53 -0.70 5.19
C ALA A 209 -4.58 0.15 3.90
N ASP A 210 -5.08 1.36 3.96
CA ASP A 210 -5.24 2.30 2.85
C ASP A 210 -3.95 3.09 2.61
N LEU A 211 -3.53 3.21 1.34
CA LEU A 211 -2.30 3.89 0.95
C LEU A 211 -2.32 5.38 1.34
N GLU A 212 -3.39 6.10 1.00
CA GLU A 212 -3.46 7.53 1.20
C GLU A 212 -3.53 7.89 2.70
N LYS A 213 -4.38 7.18 3.44
CA LYS A 213 -4.49 7.34 4.90
C LYS A 213 -3.17 7.01 5.60
N THR A 214 -2.46 5.98 5.14
CA THR A 214 -1.17 5.58 5.74
C THR A 214 -0.05 6.59 5.41
N CYS A 215 -0.11 7.27 4.27
CA CYS A 215 0.82 8.38 3.95
C CYS A 215 0.55 9.67 4.74
N SER A 216 -0.47 9.70 5.59
CA SER A 216 -0.76 10.84 6.45
C SER A 216 0.31 11.07 7.52
N SER A 217 0.57 12.33 7.86
CA SER A 217 1.43 12.69 8.99
C SER A 217 0.90 12.22 10.35
N LYS A 218 -0.36 11.80 10.45
CA LYS A 218 -1.00 11.24 11.65
C LYS A 218 -0.58 9.78 11.89
N PHE A 219 -0.28 9.02 10.85
CA PHE A 219 0.30 7.68 10.97
C PHE A 219 1.74 7.77 11.44
N LYS A 220 2.11 6.99 12.45
CA LYS A 220 3.45 6.97 13.02
C LYS A 220 3.97 5.54 13.05
N MET A 221 5.14 5.33 12.48
CA MET A 221 5.85 4.08 12.67
C MET A 221 6.24 3.91 14.14
N PRO A 222 6.11 2.71 14.70
CA PRO A 222 6.59 2.42 16.06
C PRO A 222 8.09 2.64 16.18
N THR A 223 8.55 2.92 17.40
CA THR A 223 9.96 2.84 17.73
C THR A 223 10.38 1.36 17.86
N ASP A 224 11.50 1.01 17.26
CA ASP A 224 12.03 -0.36 17.28
C ASP A 224 13.54 -0.35 17.49
N LYS A 225 14.01 -1.02 18.53
CA LYS A 225 15.45 -1.13 18.81
C LYS A 225 16.21 -1.93 17.75
N ALA A 226 15.54 -2.86 17.08
CA ALA A 226 16.12 -3.65 16.01
C ALA A 226 16.20 -2.87 14.69
N ASN A 227 15.50 -1.74 14.58
CA ASN A 227 15.36 -0.97 13.34
C ASN A 227 14.97 -1.86 12.14
N ASN A 228 14.05 -2.82 12.35
CA ASN A 228 13.67 -3.81 11.36
C ASN A 228 12.15 -3.91 11.21
N LEU A 229 11.55 -2.80 10.72
CA LEU A 229 10.13 -2.66 10.47
C LEU A 229 9.87 -2.37 8.99
N ALA A 230 8.74 -2.82 8.50
CA ALA A 230 8.15 -2.43 7.23
C ALA A 230 6.69 -2.00 7.44
N VAL A 231 6.15 -1.16 6.58
CA VAL A 231 4.72 -0.82 6.59
C VAL A 231 3.94 -1.82 5.74
N SER A 232 2.77 -2.23 6.20
CA SER A 232 1.83 -3.09 5.48
C SER A 232 0.61 -2.30 5.04
N ILE A 233 0.26 -2.40 3.76
CA ILE A 233 -0.92 -1.78 3.15
C ILE A 233 -1.58 -2.75 2.17
N HIS A 234 -2.80 -2.42 1.73
CA HIS A 234 -3.49 -3.07 0.61
C HIS A 234 -3.45 -2.19 -0.63
N TYR A 235 -3.56 -2.81 -1.80
CA TYR A 235 -3.63 -2.09 -3.06
C TYR A 235 -4.84 -2.59 -3.89
N TYR A 236 -5.99 -2.02 -3.63
CA TYR A 236 -7.21 -2.26 -4.39
C TYR A 236 -7.64 -0.99 -5.14
N LEU A 237 -6.69 -0.42 -5.92
CA LEU A 237 -6.87 0.85 -6.64
C LEU A 237 -6.83 0.66 -8.16
N PRO A 238 -7.82 1.19 -8.90
CA PRO A 238 -9.04 1.83 -8.40
C PRO A 238 -10.05 0.78 -7.90
N PRO A 239 -10.76 1.03 -6.78
CA PRO A 239 -11.69 0.05 -6.21
C PRO A 239 -12.81 -0.33 -7.16
N GLN A 240 -13.24 0.58 -8.03
CA GLN A 240 -14.27 0.31 -9.06
C GLN A 240 -13.88 -0.84 -9.99
N PHE A 241 -12.58 -1.05 -10.25
CA PHE A 241 -12.12 -2.16 -11.05
C PHE A 241 -11.79 -3.39 -10.20
N THR A 242 -11.17 -3.18 -9.03
CA THR A 242 -10.55 -4.28 -8.27
C THR A 242 -11.51 -5.03 -7.36
N ILE A 243 -12.45 -4.35 -6.68
CA ILE A 243 -13.29 -4.96 -5.64
C ILE A 243 -14.78 -4.71 -5.79
N GLU A 244 -15.19 -3.84 -6.71
CA GLU A 244 -16.60 -3.55 -6.91
C GLU A 244 -17.16 -4.33 -8.09
N SER A 245 -18.39 -4.84 -7.93
CA SER A 245 -19.15 -5.50 -8.98
C SER A 245 -20.64 -5.22 -8.82
N ASP A 246 -21.43 -5.64 -9.79
CA ASP A 246 -22.88 -5.57 -9.71
C ASP A 246 -23.44 -6.49 -8.61
N ARG A 247 -22.75 -7.58 -8.28
CA ARG A 247 -23.11 -8.50 -7.21
C ARG A 247 -22.64 -8.02 -5.82
N ASN A 248 -21.59 -7.18 -5.78
CA ASN A 248 -21.03 -6.60 -4.56
C ASN A 248 -20.87 -5.09 -4.72
N PRO A 249 -22.00 -4.33 -4.85
CA PRO A 249 -21.94 -2.90 -5.09
C PRO A 249 -21.54 -2.15 -3.83
N TRP A 250 -20.54 -1.30 -3.95
CA TRP A 250 -20.21 -0.35 -2.90
C TRP A 250 -21.11 0.88 -2.99
N THR A 251 -21.43 1.42 -1.83
CA THR A 251 -22.23 2.64 -1.72
C THR A 251 -21.51 3.66 -0.85
N TYR A 252 -21.69 4.93 -1.16
CA TYR A 252 -21.24 6.02 -0.30
C TYR A 252 -22.39 7.00 -0.05
N ILE A 253 -22.28 7.79 0.99
CA ILE A 253 -23.25 8.86 1.28
C ILE A 253 -22.65 10.15 0.73
N ASP A 254 -23.37 10.78 -0.20
CA ASP A 254 -22.95 12.06 -0.77
C ASP A 254 -23.15 13.23 0.20
N ASP A 255 -22.67 14.42 -0.19
CA ASP A 255 -22.74 15.64 0.62
C ASP A 255 -24.17 16.06 1.00
N LYS A 256 -25.18 15.49 0.35
CA LYS A 256 -26.60 15.71 0.60
C LYS A 256 -27.23 14.62 1.48
N GLY A 257 -26.42 13.71 1.98
CA GLY A 257 -26.87 12.58 2.80
C GLY A 257 -27.58 11.47 2.01
N LYS A 258 -27.47 11.46 0.66
CA LYS A 258 -28.09 10.44 -0.18
C LYS A 258 -27.10 9.32 -0.45
N VAL A 259 -27.56 8.07 -0.32
CA VAL A 259 -26.79 6.89 -0.67
C VAL A 259 -26.64 6.85 -2.20
N GLN A 260 -25.40 6.85 -2.65
CA GLN A 260 -25.01 6.69 -4.04
C GLN A 260 -24.36 5.33 -4.24
N LYS A 261 -24.66 4.68 -5.35
CA LYS A 261 -24.00 3.44 -5.78
C LYS A 261 -22.80 3.82 -6.65
N ILE A 262 -21.65 3.24 -6.39
CA ILE A 262 -20.48 3.36 -7.26
C ILE A 262 -20.72 2.47 -8.48
N THR A 263 -20.40 2.96 -9.68
CA THR A 263 -20.51 2.16 -10.91
C THR A 263 -19.22 1.35 -11.07
N PRO A 264 -19.29 0.01 -11.10
CA PRO A 264 -18.13 -0.82 -11.34
C PRO A 264 -17.48 -0.53 -12.69
N MET A 265 -16.16 -0.56 -12.73
CA MET A 265 -15.38 -0.55 -13.97
C MET A 265 -15.16 -1.99 -14.43
N THR A 266 -15.38 -2.24 -15.71
CA THR A 266 -15.17 -3.57 -16.30
C THR A 266 -13.80 -3.72 -16.95
N THR A 267 -13.14 -2.60 -17.29
CA THR A 267 -11.85 -2.57 -18.00
C THR A 267 -10.82 -1.73 -17.27
N TRP A 268 -9.53 -2.05 -17.49
CA TRP A 268 -8.36 -1.34 -17.00
C TRP A 268 -7.25 -1.38 -18.07
N GLY A 269 -6.30 -0.45 -18.03
CA GLY A 269 -5.13 -0.47 -18.90
C GLY A 269 -4.98 0.78 -19.78
N THR A 270 -5.69 1.86 -19.45
CA THR A 270 -5.53 3.16 -20.12
C THR A 270 -4.26 3.87 -19.67
N GLU A 271 -3.86 4.91 -20.40
CA GLU A 271 -2.74 5.77 -20.00
C GLU A 271 -2.95 6.36 -18.60
N PHE A 272 -4.18 6.76 -18.27
CA PHE A 272 -4.53 7.28 -16.96
C PHE A 272 -4.28 6.24 -15.86
N ASP A 273 -4.71 4.99 -16.05
CA ASP A 273 -4.55 3.91 -15.09
C ASP A 273 -3.06 3.65 -14.78
N TYR A 274 -2.22 3.63 -15.79
CA TYR A 274 -0.78 3.44 -15.62
C TYR A 274 -0.09 4.61 -14.92
N LYS A 275 -0.52 5.85 -15.22
CA LYS A 275 -0.02 7.04 -14.53
C LYS A 275 -0.42 7.05 -13.06
N GLU A 276 -1.68 6.72 -12.73
CA GLU A 276 -2.12 6.60 -11.34
C GLU A 276 -1.39 5.47 -10.59
N MET A 277 -1.15 4.33 -11.25
CA MET A 277 -0.35 3.26 -10.63
C MET A 277 1.08 3.75 -10.36
N THR A 278 1.73 4.42 -11.31
CA THR A 278 3.07 4.99 -11.12
C THR A 278 3.09 5.96 -9.94
N LYS A 279 2.14 6.87 -9.89
CA LYS A 279 1.99 7.86 -8.82
C LYS A 279 1.83 7.20 -7.43
N ASN A 280 1.07 6.12 -7.35
CA ASN A 280 0.90 5.38 -6.10
C ASN A 280 2.19 4.70 -5.64
N PHE A 281 2.97 4.12 -6.56
CA PHE A 281 4.28 3.54 -6.24
C PHE A 281 5.30 4.62 -5.86
N GLU A 282 5.35 5.76 -6.55
CA GLU A 282 6.17 6.92 -6.18
C GLU A 282 5.77 7.49 -4.81
N ARG A 283 4.47 7.48 -4.47
CA ARG A 283 3.98 7.87 -3.14
C ARG A 283 4.53 6.96 -2.05
N MET A 284 4.44 5.64 -2.22
CA MET A 284 5.02 4.68 -1.28
C MET A 284 6.53 4.89 -1.13
N LYS A 285 7.23 5.07 -2.24
CA LYS A 285 8.66 5.35 -2.24
C LYS A 285 8.98 6.61 -1.44
N LYS A 286 8.35 7.73 -1.75
CA LYS A 286 8.60 9.04 -1.11
C LYS A 286 8.29 9.04 0.39
N TYR A 287 7.15 8.46 0.78
CA TYR A 287 6.70 8.52 2.17
C TYR A 287 7.42 7.53 3.09
N PHE A 288 7.87 6.40 2.56
CA PHE A 288 8.45 5.30 3.35
C PHE A 288 9.84 4.88 2.88
N VAL A 289 10.02 4.40 1.64
CA VAL A 289 11.27 3.77 1.20
C VAL A 289 12.45 4.74 1.24
N ASP A 290 12.27 5.99 0.80
CA ASP A 290 13.30 7.03 0.85
C ASP A 290 13.71 7.42 2.29
N LYS A 291 12.93 6.95 3.28
CA LYS A 291 13.23 7.09 4.72
C LYS A 291 13.77 5.79 5.34
N GLY A 292 14.09 4.80 4.50
CA GLY A 292 14.60 3.50 4.95
C GLY A 292 13.55 2.51 5.44
N ILE A 293 12.25 2.80 5.24
CA ILE A 293 11.12 1.94 5.64
C ILE A 293 10.54 1.27 4.40
N PRO A 294 10.72 -0.04 4.21
CA PRO A 294 10.12 -0.73 3.07
C PRO A 294 8.59 -0.86 3.23
N VAL A 295 7.93 -1.11 2.10
CA VAL A 295 6.49 -1.31 2.01
C VAL A 295 6.19 -2.73 1.55
N TYR A 296 5.35 -3.44 2.28
CA TYR A 296 4.77 -4.69 1.86
C TYR A 296 3.29 -4.49 1.53
N ILE A 297 2.94 -4.60 0.25
CA ILE A 297 1.55 -4.59 -0.20
C ILE A 297 1.02 -5.99 0.08
N SER A 298 0.40 -6.16 1.26
CA SER A 298 0.00 -7.46 1.79
C SER A 298 -1.19 -8.07 1.05
N GLU A 299 -1.98 -7.24 0.37
CA GLU A 299 -3.08 -7.69 -0.47
C GLU A 299 -3.21 -6.85 -1.73
N VAL A 300 -3.34 -7.52 -2.89
CA VAL A 300 -3.70 -6.95 -4.18
C VAL A 300 -4.39 -8.01 -5.03
N GLY A 301 -5.40 -7.62 -5.76
CA GLY A 301 -6.12 -8.51 -6.67
C GLY A 301 -7.27 -7.79 -7.36
N VAL A 302 -7.97 -8.52 -8.21
CA VAL A 302 -9.19 -8.10 -8.92
C VAL A 302 -10.21 -9.22 -8.77
N ILE A 303 -11.46 -8.89 -8.44
CA ILE A 303 -12.53 -9.89 -8.46
C ILE A 303 -12.67 -10.51 -9.84
N THR A 304 -12.88 -11.83 -9.87
CA THR A 304 -12.88 -12.62 -11.12
C THR A 304 -14.30 -12.89 -11.63
N GLU A 305 -15.21 -11.93 -11.46
CA GLU A 305 -16.58 -12.03 -11.93
C GLU A 305 -16.70 -11.85 -13.45
N GLU A 306 -17.76 -12.43 -14.05
CA GLU A 306 -17.94 -12.49 -15.50
C GLU A 306 -18.02 -11.13 -16.20
N GLU A 307 -18.47 -10.08 -15.50
CA GLU A 307 -18.53 -8.72 -16.04
C GLU A 307 -17.17 -8.04 -16.15
N LYS A 308 -16.15 -8.55 -15.50
CA LYS A 308 -14.79 -8.02 -15.61
C LYS A 308 -14.10 -8.56 -16.85
N ASP A 309 -13.51 -7.65 -17.62
CA ASP A 309 -12.74 -8.05 -18.81
C ASP A 309 -11.48 -8.82 -18.41
N LYS A 310 -11.36 -10.06 -18.87
CA LYS A 310 -10.25 -10.96 -18.52
C LYS A 310 -8.89 -10.41 -18.93
N ASP A 311 -8.80 -9.76 -20.08
CA ASP A 311 -7.54 -9.20 -20.55
C ASP A 311 -7.11 -8.01 -19.67
N SER A 312 -8.07 -7.22 -19.21
CA SER A 312 -7.83 -6.15 -18.24
C SER A 312 -7.37 -6.67 -16.86
N ILE A 313 -7.93 -7.81 -16.38
CA ILE A 313 -7.46 -8.47 -15.16
C ILE A 313 -6.01 -8.92 -15.32
N ARG A 314 -5.69 -9.60 -16.44
CA ARG A 314 -4.33 -10.06 -16.77
C ARG A 314 -3.35 -8.88 -16.84
N GLU A 315 -3.76 -7.80 -17.51
CA GLU A 315 -2.96 -6.58 -17.68
C GLU A 315 -2.71 -5.88 -16.35
N PHE A 316 -3.74 -5.71 -15.49
CA PHE A 316 -3.60 -5.12 -14.18
C PHE A 316 -2.60 -5.88 -13.31
N LEU A 317 -2.76 -7.20 -13.20
CA LEU A 317 -1.87 -8.05 -12.40
C LEU A 317 -0.43 -8.02 -12.94
N TYR A 318 -0.26 -8.12 -14.25
CA TYR A 318 1.06 -8.02 -14.87
C TYR A 318 1.71 -6.67 -14.57
N ALA A 319 0.99 -5.58 -14.77
CA ALA A 319 1.48 -4.23 -14.49
C ALA A 319 1.86 -4.08 -13.02
N HIS A 320 0.92 -4.36 -12.11
CA HIS A 320 1.15 -4.18 -10.67
C HIS A 320 2.37 -4.96 -10.17
N PHE A 321 2.48 -6.25 -10.51
CA PHE A 321 3.61 -7.07 -10.04
C PHE A 321 4.92 -6.73 -10.75
N SER A 322 4.88 -6.22 -11.98
CA SER A 322 6.06 -5.68 -12.66
C SER A 322 6.55 -4.39 -11.98
N PHE A 323 5.64 -3.49 -11.61
CA PHE A 323 5.95 -2.31 -10.80
C PHE A 323 6.52 -2.71 -9.43
N SER A 324 5.83 -3.57 -8.69
CA SER A 324 6.31 -4.08 -7.41
C SER A 324 7.71 -4.71 -7.51
N LYS A 325 7.99 -5.43 -8.60
CA LYS A 325 9.33 -6.01 -8.83
C LYS A 325 10.39 -4.97 -9.14
N SER A 326 10.04 -3.88 -9.83
CA SER A 326 10.96 -2.83 -10.27
C SER A 326 11.36 -1.86 -9.16
N TYR A 327 10.49 -1.64 -8.17
CA TYR A 327 10.80 -0.76 -7.04
C TYR A 327 11.59 -1.52 -5.96
N ASP A 328 12.72 -0.92 -5.57
CA ASP A 328 13.46 -1.38 -4.38
C ASP A 328 12.64 -1.09 -3.12
N GLY A 329 12.60 -2.03 -2.19
CA GLY A 329 11.87 -1.89 -0.93
C GLY A 329 10.34 -1.95 -1.02
N ILE A 330 9.74 -2.28 -2.18
CA ILE A 330 8.28 -2.46 -2.32
C ILE A 330 7.99 -3.83 -2.92
N LYS A 331 7.24 -4.68 -2.21
CA LYS A 331 6.82 -6.00 -2.72
C LYS A 331 5.37 -6.26 -2.38
N SER A 332 4.73 -7.16 -3.15
CA SER A 332 3.29 -7.39 -3.11
C SER A 332 2.93 -8.87 -3.00
N ALA A 333 1.77 -9.13 -2.38
CA ALA A 333 1.16 -10.45 -2.31
C ALA A 333 -0.23 -10.46 -2.98
N LEU A 334 -0.42 -11.38 -3.91
CA LEU A 334 -1.70 -11.64 -4.56
C LEU A 334 -2.72 -12.13 -3.51
N TRP A 335 -3.89 -11.51 -3.46
CA TRP A 335 -5.01 -12.04 -2.68
C TRP A 335 -5.73 -13.10 -3.50
N ASP A 336 -5.84 -14.31 -2.99
CA ASP A 336 -6.46 -15.44 -3.68
C ASP A 336 -7.39 -16.20 -2.72
N THR A 337 -8.64 -16.32 -3.08
CA THR A 337 -9.67 -16.98 -2.27
C THR A 337 -9.91 -18.43 -2.68
N SER A 338 -9.53 -18.83 -3.88
CA SER A 338 -9.77 -20.16 -4.47
C SER A 338 -11.25 -20.61 -4.52
N THR A 339 -12.18 -19.79 -4.05
CA THR A 339 -13.63 -20.02 -4.09
C THR A 339 -14.27 -19.18 -5.18
N ASN A 340 -15.47 -19.52 -5.60
CA ASN A 340 -16.18 -18.84 -6.69
C ASN A 340 -17.53 -18.29 -6.20
N THR A 341 -17.46 -17.44 -5.20
CA THR A 341 -18.60 -16.67 -4.70
C THR A 341 -18.50 -15.19 -5.10
N ALA A 342 -19.58 -14.44 -4.92
CA ALA A 342 -19.59 -13.02 -5.26
C ALA A 342 -18.49 -12.26 -4.48
N GLY A 343 -17.68 -11.48 -5.18
CA GLY A 343 -16.56 -10.73 -4.63
C GLY A 343 -15.26 -11.52 -4.49
N ASP A 344 -15.22 -12.78 -4.93
CA ASP A 344 -14.02 -13.61 -4.85
C ASP A 344 -12.97 -13.24 -5.90
N MET A 345 -11.71 -13.43 -5.49
CA MET A 345 -10.52 -13.32 -6.33
C MET A 345 -9.96 -14.72 -6.53
N ASN A 346 -10.38 -15.36 -7.60
CA ASN A 346 -10.24 -16.79 -7.83
C ASN A 346 -9.18 -17.06 -8.92
N TYR A 347 -7.93 -17.24 -8.51
CA TYR A 347 -6.82 -17.43 -9.44
C TYR A 347 -6.27 -18.85 -9.46
N PHE A 348 -6.15 -19.47 -8.29
CA PHE A 348 -5.52 -20.77 -8.13
C PHE A 348 -6.48 -21.77 -7.46
N ASN A 349 -6.75 -22.87 -8.15
CA ASN A 349 -7.56 -23.98 -7.61
C ASN A 349 -6.70 -24.84 -6.67
N ARG A 350 -7.02 -24.81 -5.38
CA ARG A 350 -6.28 -25.53 -4.33
C ARG A 350 -6.60 -27.02 -4.25
N GLU A 351 -7.64 -27.49 -4.96
CA GLU A 351 -7.97 -28.91 -5.04
C GLU A 351 -7.19 -29.62 -6.14
N THR A 352 -6.94 -28.90 -7.25
CA THR A 352 -6.23 -29.45 -8.43
C THR A 352 -4.80 -28.97 -8.55
N ASP A 353 -4.37 -27.97 -7.75
CA ASP A 353 -3.09 -27.26 -7.85
C ASP A 353 -2.84 -26.60 -9.21
N GLU A 354 -3.91 -26.14 -9.86
CA GLU A 354 -3.88 -25.52 -11.19
C GLU A 354 -4.39 -24.07 -11.15
N TRP A 355 -3.92 -23.25 -12.07
CA TRP A 355 -4.41 -21.90 -12.26
C TRP A 355 -5.65 -21.89 -13.14
N TYR A 356 -6.67 -21.11 -12.78
CA TYR A 356 -7.84 -20.90 -13.61
C TYR A 356 -7.53 -20.13 -14.91
N ASP A 357 -6.45 -19.35 -14.92
CA ASP A 357 -5.97 -18.59 -16.07
C ASP A 357 -4.47 -18.83 -16.29
N GLU A 358 -4.14 -19.49 -17.41
CA GLU A 358 -2.77 -19.86 -17.73
C GLU A 358 -1.87 -18.62 -18.04
N GLU A 359 -2.44 -17.55 -18.61
CA GLU A 359 -1.68 -16.34 -18.91
C GLU A 359 -1.28 -15.62 -17.62
N ILE A 360 -2.18 -15.56 -16.63
CA ILE A 360 -1.85 -15.03 -15.29
C ILE A 360 -0.72 -15.85 -14.66
N ARG A 361 -0.82 -17.18 -14.69
CA ARG A 361 0.24 -18.08 -14.23
C ARG A 361 1.59 -17.77 -14.89
N ASP A 362 1.59 -17.71 -16.20
CA ASP A 362 2.81 -17.54 -17.00
C ASP A 362 3.42 -16.14 -16.76
N ASN A 363 2.59 -15.12 -16.58
CA ASN A 363 3.03 -13.78 -16.18
C ASN A 363 3.78 -13.82 -14.85
N PHE A 364 3.28 -14.51 -13.82
CA PHE A 364 3.98 -14.65 -12.54
C PHE A 364 5.30 -15.40 -12.68
N ILE A 365 5.33 -16.51 -13.43
CA ILE A 365 6.56 -17.25 -13.72
C ILE A 365 7.58 -16.34 -14.40
N ASN A 366 7.18 -15.59 -15.40
CA ASN A 366 8.04 -14.69 -16.15
C ASN A 366 8.60 -13.56 -15.27
N ILE A 367 7.75 -12.90 -14.47
CA ILE A 367 8.16 -11.86 -13.53
C ILE A 367 9.16 -12.44 -12.50
N SER A 368 8.90 -13.63 -11.98
CA SER A 368 9.80 -14.29 -11.01
C SER A 368 11.20 -14.50 -11.56
N LYS A 369 11.30 -14.87 -12.84
CA LYS A 369 12.56 -15.10 -13.60
C LYS A 369 13.18 -13.81 -14.17
N LYS A 370 12.64 -12.63 -13.82
CA LYS A 370 13.04 -11.34 -14.41
C LYS A 370 12.83 -11.25 -15.94
N ASN A 371 11.91 -12.06 -16.47
CA ASN A 371 11.56 -12.05 -17.90
C ASN A 371 10.27 -11.21 -18.11
N TYR A 372 10.32 -9.93 -17.79
CA TYR A 372 9.21 -8.98 -17.93
C TYR A 372 9.73 -7.65 -18.48
N VAL A 373 8.83 -6.78 -18.92
CA VAL A 373 9.18 -5.39 -19.27
C VAL A 373 9.21 -4.59 -17.98
N ASN A 374 10.40 -4.09 -17.63
CA ASN A 374 10.58 -3.32 -16.40
C ASN A 374 9.98 -1.91 -16.56
N PRO A 375 8.93 -1.53 -15.82
CA PRO A 375 8.34 -0.21 -15.93
C PRO A 375 9.31 0.94 -15.67
N ALA A 376 10.29 0.74 -14.78
CA ALA A 376 11.26 1.77 -14.44
C ALA A 376 12.13 2.22 -15.63
N ASP A 377 12.30 1.37 -16.66
CA ASP A 377 13.04 1.71 -17.89
C ASP A 377 12.26 2.72 -18.75
N TYR A 378 11.00 2.97 -18.44
CA TYR A 378 10.08 3.87 -19.16
C TYR A 378 9.60 5.04 -18.28
N PHE A 379 10.23 5.25 -17.14
CA PHE A 379 9.93 6.43 -16.33
C PHE A 379 10.52 7.68 -16.97
N VAL A 380 9.71 8.71 -17.03
CA VAL A 380 10.09 10.05 -17.46
C VAL A 380 9.87 11.03 -16.33
N LYS A 381 10.67 12.11 -16.30
CA LYS A 381 10.50 13.15 -15.28
C LYS A 381 9.17 13.85 -15.48
N CYS A 382 8.47 14.10 -14.39
CA CYS A 382 7.35 15.02 -14.40
C CYS A 382 7.85 16.40 -14.72
N ASN A 383 7.23 17.06 -15.69
CA ASN A 383 7.63 18.40 -16.10
C ASN A 383 6.85 19.43 -15.30
N ASN A 384 7.60 20.33 -14.66
CA ASN A 384 7.04 21.58 -14.14
C ASN A 384 7.18 22.66 -15.20
N GLU A 385 6.14 23.44 -15.42
CA GLU A 385 6.21 24.57 -16.33
C GLU A 385 6.32 25.87 -15.54
N THR A 386 7.21 26.75 -15.98
CA THR A 386 7.41 28.06 -15.37
C THR A 386 7.24 29.15 -16.43
N SER A 387 6.48 30.17 -16.13
CA SER A 387 6.37 31.36 -16.93
C SER A 387 6.74 32.63 -16.12
N SER A 388 7.64 33.43 -16.65
CA SER A 388 8.04 34.72 -16.07
C SER A 388 7.59 35.92 -16.93
N ASN A 389 6.80 35.66 -17.98
CA ASN A 389 6.33 36.74 -18.85
C ASN A 389 5.09 37.40 -18.24
N VAL A 390 5.28 38.54 -17.62
CA VAL A 390 4.17 39.41 -17.20
C VAL A 390 3.49 39.96 -18.45
N SER A 391 2.19 39.68 -18.62
CA SER A 391 1.44 40.26 -19.72
C SER A 391 1.13 41.75 -19.43
N SER A 392 0.90 42.52 -20.49
CA SER A 392 0.42 43.89 -20.38
C SER A 392 -0.95 44.01 -19.66
N GLU A 393 -1.60 42.90 -19.40
CA GLU A 393 -2.91 42.82 -18.74
C GLU A 393 -2.81 42.59 -17.22
N GLY A 394 -1.61 42.61 -16.63
CA GLY A 394 -1.39 42.51 -15.19
C GLY A 394 -1.57 41.08 -14.61
N TYR A 395 -1.44 40.05 -15.43
CA TYR A 395 -1.46 38.64 -14.99
C TYR A 395 -0.43 37.80 -15.72
N ILE A 396 -0.06 36.68 -15.10
CA ILE A 396 0.72 35.63 -15.74
C ILE A 396 -0.20 34.41 -15.99
N LYS A 397 -0.20 33.96 -17.25
CA LYS A 397 -0.94 32.80 -17.69
C LYS A 397 0.02 31.70 -18.11
N ILE A 398 -0.23 30.46 -17.63
CA ILE A 398 0.46 29.26 -18.05
C ILE A 398 -0.55 28.32 -18.72
N ASN A 399 -0.28 27.97 -19.97
CA ASN A 399 -1.06 26.97 -20.69
C ASN A 399 -0.45 25.60 -20.42
N PHE A 400 -1.30 24.60 -20.24
CA PHE A 400 -0.92 23.19 -20.11
C PHE A 400 -1.97 22.33 -20.82
N GLU A 401 -1.50 21.37 -21.59
CA GLU A 401 -2.40 20.47 -22.33
C GLU A 401 -2.63 19.20 -21.54
N ASN A 402 -3.91 18.89 -21.21
CA ASN A 402 -4.33 17.60 -20.62
C ASN A 402 -3.53 17.13 -19.39
N LYS A 403 -2.98 18.08 -18.61
CA LYS A 403 -2.23 17.78 -17.38
C LYS A 403 -3.04 18.21 -16.17
N LYS A 404 -2.98 17.42 -15.10
CA LYS A 404 -3.58 17.79 -13.82
C LYS A 404 -2.57 18.58 -13.01
N VAL A 405 -2.90 19.83 -12.72
CA VAL A 405 -2.06 20.69 -11.87
C VAL A 405 -2.35 20.39 -10.40
N ASN A 406 -1.33 20.17 -9.61
CA ASN A 406 -1.44 19.92 -8.18
C ASN A 406 -1.10 21.15 -7.36
N LYS A 407 -0.12 21.96 -7.81
CA LYS A 407 0.27 23.19 -7.11
C LYS A 407 0.53 24.32 -8.09
N VAL A 408 0.25 25.51 -7.61
CA VAL A 408 0.68 26.77 -8.24
C VAL A 408 1.63 27.45 -7.29
N ILE A 409 2.85 27.72 -7.76
CA ILE A 409 3.86 28.46 -7.02
C ILE A 409 4.07 29.77 -7.77
N PHE A 410 3.93 30.88 -7.10
CA PHE A 410 4.26 32.19 -7.71
C PHE A 410 5.04 33.04 -6.75
N ASN A 411 5.84 33.96 -7.34
CA ASN A 411 6.61 34.93 -6.58
C ASN A 411 6.17 36.32 -6.98
N ALA A 412 5.92 37.16 -5.98
CA ALA A 412 5.50 38.51 -6.16
C ALA A 412 6.34 39.48 -5.33
N LYS A 413 6.56 40.68 -5.89
CA LYS A 413 7.08 41.83 -5.17
C LYS A 413 5.91 42.69 -4.73
N ILE A 414 5.81 42.91 -3.43
CA ILE A 414 4.76 43.71 -2.79
C ILE A 414 5.38 44.58 -1.70
N ASP A 415 4.70 45.67 -1.33
CA ASP A 415 5.09 46.49 -0.21
C ASP A 415 4.68 45.83 1.11
N ASP A 416 5.65 45.60 2.00
CA ASP A 416 5.43 44.98 3.31
C ASP A 416 4.36 45.68 4.16
N THR A 417 4.20 46.99 3.98
CA THR A 417 3.22 47.80 4.75
C THR A 417 1.78 47.59 4.29
N GLN A 418 1.58 46.96 3.12
CA GLN A 418 0.28 46.73 2.49
C GLN A 418 -0.08 45.27 2.34
N ILE A 419 0.70 44.36 2.90
CA ILE A 419 0.53 42.92 2.70
C ILE A 419 -0.86 42.39 3.06
N SER A 420 -1.50 42.95 4.09
CA SER A 420 -2.86 42.62 4.49
C SER A 420 -3.96 43.20 3.60
N GLU A 421 -3.60 44.18 2.74
CA GLU A 421 -4.53 44.84 1.82
C GLU A 421 -4.44 44.29 0.40
N ILE A 422 -3.56 43.32 0.16
CA ILE A 422 -3.25 42.74 -1.14
C ILE A 422 -3.82 41.32 -1.25
N GLY A 423 -4.28 40.98 -2.43
CA GLY A 423 -4.70 39.61 -2.73
C GLY A 423 -4.62 39.27 -4.21
N PHE A 424 -4.54 37.98 -4.45
CA PHE A 424 -4.39 37.40 -5.78
C PHE A 424 -5.60 36.53 -6.12
N GLY A 425 -5.85 36.37 -7.41
CA GLY A 425 -6.75 35.35 -7.95
C GLY A 425 -5.96 34.30 -8.71
N ILE A 426 -6.22 33.04 -8.41
CA ILE A 426 -5.67 31.89 -9.13
C ILE A 426 -6.81 31.12 -9.76
N GLY A 427 -6.83 30.97 -11.08
CA GLY A 427 -7.94 30.28 -11.73
C GLY A 427 -7.83 30.19 -13.25
N SER A 428 -8.93 29.78 -13.85
CA SER A 428 -9.13 29.74 -15.30
C SER A 428 -10.59 30.05 -15.68
N LYS A 429 -10.89 30.04 -16.97
CA LYS A 429 -12.29 30.09 -17.45
C LYS A 429 -12.76 28.69 -17.78
N ASN A 430 -13.98 28.36 -17.39
CA ASN A 430 -14.63 27.13 -17.82
C ASN A 430 -15.03 27.18 -19.31
N SER A 431 -15.59 26.08 -19.84
CA SER A 431 -16.02 25.96 -21.24
C SER A 431 -17.09 26.97 -21.65
N SER A 432 -17.82 27.55 -20.69
CA SER A 432 -18.80 28.64 -20.94
C SER A 432 -18.17 30.05 -20.88
N GLY A 433 -16.87 30.16 -20.66
CA GLY A 433 -16.14 31.41 -20.54
C GLY A 433 -16.26 32.09 -19.17
N THR A 434 -16.90 31.43 -18.19
CA THR A 434 -17.01 31.95 -16.83
C THR A 434 -15.73 31.68 -16.06
N TRP A 435 -15.21 32.73 -15.39
CA TRP A 435 -14.05 32.61 -14.51
C TRP A 435 -14.41 31.77 -13.27
N PHE A 436 -13.54 30.85 -12.92
CA PHE A 436 -13.53 30.18 -11.63
C PHE A 436 -12.12 30.20 -11.07
N GLY A 437 -11.98 30.43 -9.79
CA GLY A 437 -10.68 30.51 -9.14
C GLY A 437 -10.83 30.88 -7.67
N ASP A 438 -9.71 30.77 -6.95
CA ASP A 438 -9.65 31.04 -5.52
C ASP A 438 -8.93 32.35 -5.25
N PRO A 439 -9.36 33.10 -4.24
CA PRO A 439 -8.60 34.17 -3.68
C PRO A 439 -7.41 33.65 -2.86
N VAL A 440 -6.29 34.35 -2.91
CA VAL A 440 -5.11 34.11 -2.07
C VAL A 440 -4.76 35.42 -1.40
N SER A 441 -4.69 35.45 -0.07
CA SER A 441 -4.30 36.64 0.69
C SER A 441 -2.81 36.92 0.54
N GLY A 442 -2.41 38.20 0.53
CA GLY A 442 -1.01 38.58 0.58
C GLY A 442 -0.26 38.01 1.80
N GLU A 443 -0.97 37.82 2.91
CA GLU A 443 -0.41 37.26 4.15
C GLU A 443 -0.05 35.78 4.06
N GLU A 444 -0.54 35.03 3.05
CA GLU A 444 -0.20 33.63 2.84
C GLU A 444 1.20 33.43 2.25
N GLY A 445 1.84 34.48 1.82
CA GLY A 445 3.18 34.47 1.21
C GLY A 445 4.30 34.29 2.23
N VAL A 446 5.32 33.53 1.84
CA VAL A 446 6.57 33.43 2.60
C VAL A 446 7.59 34.44 2.09
N LYS A 447 7.99 35.38 2.95
CA LYS A 447 8.98 36.42 2.61
C LYS A 447 10.34 35.78 2.30
N GLN A 448 10.93 36.20 1.19
CA GLN A 448 12.24 35.74 0.74
C GLN A 448 13.34 36.76 1.16
N SER A 449 14.59 36.32 1.11
CA SER A 449 15.75 37.14 1.47
C SER A 449 15.96 38.36 0.55
N ASP A 450 15.40 38.32 -0.65
CA ASP A 450 15.43 39.40 -1.65
C ASP A 450 14.28 40.40 -1.51
N GLY A 451 13.45 40.24 -0.48
CA GLY A 451 12.30 41.09 -0.19
C GLY A 451 11.05 40.81 -1.01
N THR A 452 11.05 39.72 -1.80
CA THR A 452 9.86 39.21 -2.48
C THR A 452 9.09 38.20 -1.60
N TYR A 453 7.89 37.83 -2.04
CA TYR A 453 7.07 36.82 -1.38
C TYR A 453 6.79 35.65 -2.31
N THR A 454 6.95 34.44 -1.81
CA THR A 454 6.60 33.19 -2.55
C THR A 454 5.37 32.54 -1.95
N TYR A 455 4.42 32.27 -2.79
CA TYR A 455 3.15 31.62 -2.48
C TYR A 455 3.17 30.20 -3.05
N THR A 456 2.71 29.24 -2.26
CA THR A 456 2.57 27.85 -2.68
C THR A 456 1.16 27.38 -2.39
N ILE A 457 0.36 27.26 -3.43
CA ILE A 457 -1.07 27.00 -3.33
C ILE A 457 -1.36 25.60 -3.84
N ASP A 458 -1.97 24.77 -3.00
CA ASP A 458 -2.48 23.47 -3.37
C ASP A 458 -3.78 23.64 -4.17
N VAL A 459 -3.76 23.19 -5.40
CA VAL A 459 -4.90 23.19 -6.32
C VAL A 459 -5.28 21.78 -6.73
N SER A 460 -4.77 20.77 -6.03
CA SER A 460 -5.09 19.37 -6.26
C SER A 460 -6.61 19.15 -6.11
N GLY A 461 -7.20 18.47 -7.08
CA GLY A 461 -8.66 18.25 -7.10
C GLY A 461 -9.47 19.35 -7.79
N LYS A 462 -8.84 20.43 -8.26
CA LYS A 462 -9.50 21.45 -9.09
C LYS A 462 -9.33 21.13 -10.56
N ASP A 463 -10.40 21.29 -11.29
CA ASP A 463 -10.41 21.09 -12.74
C ASP A 463 -10.18 22.44 -13.42
N PHE A 464 -8.92 22.70 -13.78
CA PHE A 464 -8.58 23.83 -14.64
C PHE A 464 -8.58 23.31 -16.08
N ASN A 465 -9.30 24.02 -16.96
CA ASN A 465 -9.17 23.77 -18.39
C ASN A 465 -7.69 23.94 -18.81
N ASP A 466 -7.38 24.15 -20.02
CA ASP A 466 -6.01 24.14 -20.58
C ASP A 466 -5.03 25.20 -20.03
N TYR A 467 -5.39 25.95 -18.98
CA TYR A 467 -4.50 26.96 -18.41
C TYR A 467 -4.81 27.36 -16.96
N ILE A 468 -3.81 27.89 -16.26
CA ILE A 468 -3.95 28.64 -15.00
C ILE A 468 -3.46 30.07 -15.20
N GLN A 469 -4.15 31.01 -14.59
CA GLN A 469 -3.80 32.41 -14.54
C GLN A 469 -3.68 32.86 -13.10
N VAL A 470 -2.59 33.60 -12.79
CA VAL A 470 -2.38 34.27 -11.52
C VAL A 470 -2.42 35.77 -11.80
N GLN A 471 -3.22 36.51 -11.06
CA GLN A 471 -3.41 37.96 -11.20
C GLN A 471 -3.66 38.62 -9.85
N GLY A 472 -3.33 39.93 -9.74
CA GLY A 472 -3.79 40.73 -8.61
C GLY A 472 -5.29 41.00 -8.69
N TRP A 473 -6.01 40.72 -7.59
CA TRP A 473 -7.45 40.99 -7.50
C TRP A 473 -7.78 42.26 -6.75
N TRP A 474 -7.04 42.54 -5.65
CA TRP A 474 -7.18 43.79 -4.91
C TRP A 474 -5.78 44.28 -4.48
N GLY A 475 -5.63 45.56 -4.28
CA GLY A 475 -4.32 46.17 -4.04
C GLY A 475 -3.33 46.05 -5.22
N ASN A 476 -3.83 45.77 -6.43
CA ASN A 476 -3.04 45.40 -7.61
C ASN A 476 -2.08 46.45 -8.13
N GLU A 477 -2.28 47.74 -7.81
CA GLU A 477 -1.39 48.82 -8.22
C GLU A 477 0.04 48.69 -7.69
N ASN A 478 0.20 47.90 -6.61
CA ASN A 478 1.47 47.70 -5.90
C ASN A 478 1.99 46.26 -5.99
N ILE A 479 1.45 45.46 -6.91
CA ILE A 479 1.81 44.04 -7.08
C ILE A 479 2.59 43.87 -8.38
N LEU A 480 3.78 43.27 -8.28
CA LEU A 480 4.52 42.78 -9.42
C LEU A 480 4.71 41.24 -9.28
N ILE A 481 4.06 40.45 -10.13
CA ILE A 481 4.26 39.01 -10.18
C ILE A 481 5.51 38.73 -11.03
N ASN A 482 6.54 38.13 -10.42
CA ASN A 482 7.82 37.87 -11.08
C ASN A 482 7.77 36.61 -11.95
N TYR A 483 7.18 35.54 -11.41
CA TYR A 483 6.99 34.29 -12.12
C TYR A 483 5.82 33.47 -11.53
N VAL A 484 5.32 32.56 -12.32
CA VAL A 484 4.37 31.48 -11.90
C VAL A 484 4.91 30.16 -12.39
N THR A 485 4.94 29.17 -11.49
CA THR A 485 5.27 27.77 -11.80
C THR A 485 4.07 26.92 -11.49
N VAL A 486 3.70 26.02 -12.38
CA VAL A 486 2.71 24.98 -12.12
C VAL A 486 3.41 23.64 -11.97
N GLU A 487 3.11 22.96 -10.88
CA GLU A 487 3.57 21.58 -10.65
C GLU A 487 2.43 20.62 -10.99
N TYR A 488 2.69 19.77 -11.97
CA TYR A 488 1.70 18.81 -12.48
C TYR A 488 1.54 17.59 -11.59
N ASP A 489 2.65 17.18 -10.94
CA ASP A 489 2.68 16.01 -10.09
C ASP A 489 3.45 16.26 -8.80
N GLU A 490 2.98 15.65 -7.73
CA GLU A 490 3.67 15.63 -6.42
C GLU A 490 4.97 14.81 -6.48
N PHE A 491 5.15 13.98 -7.51
CA PHE A 491 6.22 13.01 -7.65
C PHE A 491 7.15 13.34 -8.81
N GLU A 492 8.39 12.86 -8.71
CA GLU A 492 9.46 13.14 -9.67
C GLU A 492 9.26 12.41 -11.01
N ASN A 493 8.63 11.25 -11.00
CA ASN A 493 8.51 10.38 -12.16
C ASN A 493 7.06 10.10 -12.54
N THR A 494 6.82 9.95 -13.83
CA THR A 494 5.62 9.35 -14.44
C THR A 494 6.05 8.32 -15.48
N ILE A 495 5.12 7.58 -16.08
CA ILE A 495 5.45 6.57 -17.07
C ILE A 495 5.20 7.08 -18.50
N ASP A 496 6.13 6.83 -19.43
CA ASP A 496 5.86 6.90 -20.86
C ASP A 496 5.01 5.68 -21.27
N TYR A 497 3.70 5.86 -21.18
CA TYR A 497 2.72 4.82 -21.45
C TYR A 497 2.87 4.20 -22.86
N LYS A 498 3.07 5.03 -23.89
CA LYS A 498 3.12 4.55 -25.27
C LYS A 498 4.34 3.64 -25.48
N ALA A 499 5.51 4.10 -25.05
CA ALA A 499 6.74 3.32 -25.16
C ALA A 499 6.66 2.02 -24.34
N TYR A 500 6.11 2.08 -23.14
CA TYR A 500 5.93 0.90 -22.28
C TYR A 500 4.97 -0.13 -22.89
N LYS A 501 3.80 0.29 -23.35
CA LYS A 501 2.80 -0.60 -23.99
C LYS A 501 3.33 -1.24 -25.25
N GLU A 502 4.09 -0.50 -26.07
CA GLU A 502 4.76 -1.06 -27.26
C GLU A 502 5.79 -2.14 -26.90
N ALA A 503 6.57 -1.91 -25.84
CA ALA A 503 7.54 -2.90 -25.36
C ALA A 503 6.86 -4.16 -24.82
N VAL A 504 5.76 -4.02 -24.04
CA VAL A 504 4.95 -5.15 -23.54
C VAL A 504 4.38 -5.95 -24.71
N SER A 505 3.80 -5.28 -25.71
CA SER A 505 3.24 -5.95 -26.90
C SER A 505 4.29 -6.71 -27.69
N LYS A 506 5.47 -6.12 -27.92
CA LYS A 506 6.60 -6.80 -28.61
C LYS A 506 7.13 -8.00 -27.82
N LYS A 507 7.03 -7.99 -26.51
CA LYS A 507 7.46 -9.10 -25.66
C LYS A 507 6.48 -10.26 -25.67
N LYS A 508 5.17 -10.00 -25.70
CA LYS A 508 4.13 -11.03 -25.82
C LYS A 508 4.18 -11.79 -27.17
N LEU A 509 4.75 -11.19 -28.20
CA LEU A 509 4.91 -11.78 -29.55
C LEU A 509 6.17 -12.69 -29.69
N LYS A 510 7.01 -12.77 -28.68
CA LYS A 510 8.22 -13.63 -28.61
C LYS A 510 8.02 -14.79 -27.65
#